data_36de28c91abff3717d6ec1d96f5629d3
#
_entry.id   36de28c91abff3717d6ec1d96f5629d3
#
_cell.length_a   1.000
_cell.length_b   1.000
_cell.length_c   1.000
_cell.angle_alpha   90.00
_cell.angle_beta   90.00
_cell.angle_gamma   90.00
#
_symmetry.space_group_name_H-M   'P 1'
#
loop_
_entity.id
_entity.type
_entity.pdbx_description
1 polymer ?
#
loop_
_entity_poly.entity_id
_entity_poly.type
_entity_poly.pdbx_seq_one_letter_code
_entity_poly.pdbx_strand_id
1 'polypeptide(L)'
;MRIFDLEPAHITALRESHQEDHELQRVATILTRYLRKNQNTKNLAPQRLNALVPTNTLPDYINNLLIILKPLSPTKTAAHLPRGINKDYPQPAIAYNQTLIKDKDDASIAQTLAHELRHALDTHKISQKSPKLTSKPGGYYHSRETSKLLSPSEINARIVEIQYRVSREIQDILADDPDSTLQDYEDEIKAHIRELFSNMSIPATNRNLSRVWKYIAYSVEQTSI
;
A
#
# COMPACT_ATOMS: atom_id res chain seq x y z
N MET A 1 -20.85 -16.30 6.14
CA MET A 1 -21.34 -15.74 4.86
C MET A 1 -20.42 -16.30 3.78
N ARG A 2 -20.92 -17.20 2.95
CA ARG A 2 -20.14 -17.82 1.88
C ARG A 2 -19.99 -16.81 0.73
N ILE A 3 -18.88 -16.89 -0.01
CA ILE A 3 -18.59 -15.99 -1.17
C ILE A 3 -19.73 -16.05 -2.20
N PHE A 4 -20.48 -17.17 -2.25
CA PHE A 4 -21.61 -17.39 -3.17
C PHE A 4 -22.87 -16.59 -2.84
N ASP A 5 -22.92 -15.90 -1.67
CA ASP A 5 -24.10 -15.11 -1.24
C ASP A 5 -23.99 -13.62 -1.62
N LEU A 6 -22.95 -13.24 -2.39
CA LEU A 6 -22.76 -11.86 -2.83
C LEU A 6 -23.35 -11.65 -4.23
N GLU A 7 -24.04 -10.53 -4.41
CA GLU A 7 -24.50 -10.12 -5.74
C GLU A 7 -23.32 -9.95 -6.72
N PRO A 8 -23.50 -10.24 -8.02
CA PRO A 8 -22.43 -10.14 -9.03
C PRO A 8 -21.68 -8.81 -9.03
N ALA A 9 -22.39 -7.69 -8.80
CA ALA A 9 -21.79 -6.36 -8.70
C ALA A 9 -20.83 -6.23 -7.52
N HIS A 10 -21.13 -6.84 -6.38
CA HIS A 10 -20.25 -6.86 -5.22
C HIS A 10 -19.00 -7.72 -5.45
N ILE A 11 -19.14 -8.83 -6.18
CA ILE A 11 -18.01 -9.70 -6.55
C ILE A 11 -17.06 -8.94 -7.48
N THR A 12 -17.59 -8.24 -8.48
CA THR A 12 -16.77 -7.43 -9.41
C THR A 12 -16.02 -6.33 -8.69
N ALA A 13 -16.69 -5.52 -7.86
CA ALA A 13 -16.06 -4.45 -7.09
C ALA A 13 -15.00 -4.96 -6.12
N LEU A 14 -15.17 -6.16 -5.55
CA LEU A 14 -14.17 -6.80 -4.70
C LEU A 14 -12.96 -7.25 -5.51
N ARG A 15 -13.15 -7.87 -6.68
CA ARG A 15 -12.06 -8.27 -7.57
C ARG A 15 -11.23 -7.07 -8.02
N GLU A 16 -11.87 -5.98 -8.44
CA GLU A 16 -11.18 -4.73 -8.82
C GLU A 16 -10.36 -4.17 -7.67
N SER A 17 -10.89 -4.15 -6.44
CA SER A 17 -10.16 -3.68 -5.26
C SER A 17 -8.93 -4.53 -4.94
N HIS A 18 -9.03 -5.86 -5.08
CA HIS A 18 -7.90 -6.76 -4.84
C HIS A 18 -6.83 -6.63 -5.93
N GLN A 19 -7.24 -6.47 -7.18
CA GLN A 19 -6.32 -6.23 -8.29
C GLN A 19 -5.56 -4.93 -8.10
N GLU A 20 -6.22 -3.85 -7.65
CA GLU A 20 -5.53 -2.60 -7.30
C GLU A 20 -4.49 -2.81 -6.18
N ASP A 21 -4.88 -3.45 -5.07
CA ASP A 21 -3.97 -3.67 -3.93
C ASP A 21 -2.78 -4.55 -4.34
N HIS A 22 -3.00 -5.58 -5.17
CA HIS A 22 -1.94 -6.43 -5.71
C HIS A 22 -0.99 -5.65 -6.63
N GLU A 23 -1.52 -4.80 -7.50
CA GLU A 23 -0.70 -3.96 -8.38
C GLU A 23 0.12 -2.95 -7.58
N LEU A 24 -0.43 -2.34 -6.52
CA LEU A 24 0.34 -1.46 -5.65
C LEU A 24 1.53 -2.18 -5.01
N GLN A 25 1.36 -3.42 -4.61
CA GLN A 25 2.43 -4.22 -4.01
C GLN A 25 3.49 -4.64 -5.05
N ARG A 26 3.06 -5.03 -6.25
CA ARG A 26 3.97 -5.30 -7.36
C ARG A 26 4.84 -4.07 -7.68
N VAL A 27 4.21 -2.90 -7.78
CA VAL A 27 4.88 -1.62 -7.99
C VAL A 27 5.85 -1.31 -6.86
N ALA A 28 5.44 -1.49 -5.61
CA ALA A 28 6.28 -1.25 -4.43
C ALA A 28 7.53 -2.14 -4.43
N THR A 29 7.38 -3.41 -4.80
CA THR A 29 8.51 -4.37 -4.91
C THR A 29 9.51 -3.92 -5.98
N ILE A 30 9.05 -3.48 -7.14
CA ILE A 30 9.93 -3.00 -8.22
C ILE A 30 10.63 -1.69 -7.78
N LEU A 31 9.89 -0.77 -7.17
CA LEU A 31 10.47 0.47 -6.64
C LEU A 31 11.52 0.22 -5.56
N THR A 32 11.35 -0.80 -4.73
CA THR A 32 12.37 -1.20 -3.74
C THR A 32 13.71 -1.49 -4.40
N ARG A 33 13.72 -2.26 -5.49
CA ARG A 33 14.93 -2.54 -6.26
C ARG A 33 15.56 -1.27 -6.85
N TYR A 34 14.73 -0.36 -7.35
CA TYR A 34 15.21 0.94 -7.83
C TYR A 34 15.84 1.78 -6.72
N LEU A 35 15.21 1.86 -5.54
CA LEU A 35 15.74 2.59 -4.38
C LEU A 35 17.06 1.99 -3.91
N ARG A 36 17.18 0.67 -3.82
CA ARG A 36 18.43 -0.03 -3.45
C ARG A 36 19.57 0.30 -4.41
N LYS A 37 19.31 0.22 -5.71
CA LYS A 37 20.31 0.53 -6.74
C LYS A 37 20.83 1.96 -6.60
N ASN A 38 19.99 2.89 -6.17
CA ASN A 38 20.29 4.32 -6.13
C ASN A 38 20.56 4.88 -4.73
N GLN A 39 20.61 4.05 -3.69
CA GLN A 39 20.73 4.47 -2.30
C GLN A 39 21.97 5.34 -1.99
N ASN A 40 23.05 5.20 -2.77
CA ASN A 40 24.28 5.96 -2.62
C ASN A 40 24.41 7.13 -3.60
N THR A 41 23.43 7.32 -4.52
CA THR A 41 23.48 8.35 -5.53
C THR A 41 23.10 9.70 -4.91
N LYS A 42 24.06 10.61 -4.85
CA LYS A 42 23.79 11.99 -4.39
C LYS A 42 23.01 12.75 -5.46
N ASN A 43 22.00 13.54 -5.02
CA ASN A 43 21.22 14.41 -5.90
C ASN A 43 20.53 13.67 -7.07
N LEU A 44 19.99 12.48 -6.79
CA LEU A 44 19.22 11.75 -7.79
C LEU A 44 18.03 12.61 -8.25
N ALA A 45 17.93 12.84 -9.56
CA ALA A 45 16.78 13.56 -10.12
C ALA A 45 15.48 12.75 -9.89
N PRO A 46 14.37 13.44 -9.57
CA PRO A 46 13.07 12.79 -9.47
C PRO A 46 12.72 12.02 -10.74
N GLN A 47 12.20 10.81 -10.58
CA GLN A 47 11.79 9.96 -11.70
C GLN A 47 10.28 9.78 -11.69
N ARG A 48 9.64 9.74 -12.85
CA ARG A 48 8.22 9.39 -12.96
C ARG A 48 8.03 7.90 -12.73
N LEU A 49 6.98 7.55 -12.02
CA LEU A 49 6.66 6.15 -11.71
C LEU A 49 6.51 5.30 -12.97
N ASN A 50 5.83 5.78 -14.02
CA ASN A 50 5.64 5.05 -15.27
C ASN A 50 6.94 4.82 -16.07
N ALA A 51 7.98 5.61 -15.83
CA ALA A 51 9.30 5.37 -16.40
C ALA A 51 10.06 4.25 -15.67
N LEU A 52 9.70 4.00 -14.42
CA LEU A 52 10.32 2.97 -13.57
C LEU A 52 9.54 1.65 -13.62
N VAL A 53 8.21 1.75 -13.66
CA VAL A 53 7.31 0.61 -13.57
C VAL A 53 6.15 0.81 -14.55
N PRO A 54 6.09 0.07 -15.66
CA PRO A 54 4.89 0.05 -16.51
C PRO A 54 3.70 -0.48 -15.71
N THR A 55 2.64 0.30 -15.61
CA THR A 55 1.42 -0.10 -14.91
C THR A 55 0.21 0.13 -15.82
N ASN A 56 -0.55 -0.92 -16.09
CA ASN A 56 -1.73 -0.86 -16.96
C ASN A 56 -3.04 -0.80 -16.18
N THR A 57 -2.99 -1.09 -14.88
CA THR A 57 -4.18 -1.21 -14.02
C THR A 57 -4.37 -0.02 -13.09
N LEU A 58 -3.34 0.79 -12.88
CA LEU A 58 -3.43 1.98 -12.02
C LEU A 58 -3.85 3.22 -12.82
N PRO A 59 -4.61 4.15 -12.19
CA PRO A 59 -4.97 5.42 -12.80
C PRO A 59 -3.74 6.24 -13.24
N ASP A 60 -3.88 7.04 -14.29
CA ASP A 60 -2.81 7.90 -14.82
C ASP A 60 -2.16 8.80 -13.76
N TYR A 61 -2.94 9.22 -12.76
CA TYR A 61 -2.42 10.00 -11.64
C TYR A 61 -1.30 9.24 -10.91
N ILE A 62 -1.48 7.95 -10.64
CA ILE A 62 -0.46 7.11 -9.98
C ILE A 62 0.74 6.93 -10.92
N ASN A 63 0.51 6.68 -12.21
CA ASN A 63 1.57 6.51 -13.20
C ASN A 63 2.46 7.76 -13.32
N ASN A 64 1.92 8.94 -13.09
CA ASN A 64 2.63 10.21 -13.17
C ASN A 64 3.21 10.70 -11.84
N LEU A 65 3.12 9.91 -10.76
CA LEU A 65 3.79 10.23 -9.50
C LEU A 65 5.30 10.37 -9.70
N LEU A 66 5.88 11.35 -9.02
CA LEU A 66 7.33 11.45 -8.91
C LEU A 66 7.84 10.59 -7.75
N ILE A 67 8.90 9.86 -8.01
CA ILE A 67 9.66 9.13 -6.98
C ILE A 67 10.90 9.95 -6.66
N ILE A 68 11.04 10.33 -5.40
CA ILE A 68 12.08 11.24 -4.92
C ILE A 68 12.87 10.56 -3.81
N LEU A 69 14.18 10.49 -3.97
CA LEU A 69 15.11 10.14 -2.91
C LEU A 69 15.67 11.40 -2.30
N LYS A 70 15.40 11.64 -1.02
CA LYS A 70 15.96 12.79 -0.30
C LYS A 70 16.01 12.51 1.20
N PRO A 71 16.86 13.20 1.96
CA PRO A 71 16.77 13.19 3.42
C PRO A 71 15.39 13.71 3.86
N LEU A 72 14.74 12.97 4.75
CA LEU A 72 13.52 13.38 5.44
C LEU A 72 13.83 13.51 6.94
N SER A 73 12.82 13.90 7.73
CA SER A 73 12.95 13.82 9.20
C SER A 73 13.38 12.41 9.62
N PRO A 74 14.24 12.25 10.64
CA PRO A 74 14.71 10.94 11.11
C PRO A 74 13.58 9.95 11.45
N THR A 75 12.41 10.46 11.82
CA THR A 75 11.24 9.66 12.15
C THR A 75 10.38 9.28 10.94
N LYS A 76 10.65 9.86 9.75
CA LYS A 76 9.88 9.58 8.53
C LYS A 76 10.66 8.71 7.58
N THR A 77 10.12 7.53 7.29
CA THR A 77 10.69 6.61 6.29
C THR A 77 10.31 7.03 4.87
N ALA A 78 9.04 7.35 4.65
CA ALA A 78 8.53 7.87 3.39
C ALA A 78 7.39 8.86 3.61
N ALA A 79 6.93 9.51 2.56
CA ALA A 79 5.75 10.38 2.59
C ALA A 79 5.17 10.54 1.19
N HIS A 80 3.85 10.37 1.05
CA HIS A 80 3.13 10.87 -0.10
C HIS A 80 2.99 12.39 -0.01
N LEU A 81 3.35 13.08 -1.07
CA LEU A 81 3.28 14.53 -1.22
C LEU A 81 2.22 14.86 -2.27
N PRO A 82 1.01 15.25 -1.89
CA PRO A 82 -0.04 15.65 -2.83
C PRO A 82 0.38 16.87 -3.67
N ARG A 83 -0.30 17.06 -4.81
CA ARG A 83 -0.05 18.19 -5.71
C ARG A 83 -0.13 19.54 -4.96
N GLY A 84 0.85 20.41 -5.20
CA GLY A 84 0.88 21.77 -4.67
C GLY A 84 1.33 21.93 -3.22
N ILE A 85 1.66 20.83 -2.51
CA ILE A 85 2.22 20.93 -1.14
C ILE A 85 3.71 21.23 -1.18
N ASN A 86 4.43 20.69 -2.14
CA ASN A 86 5.86 20.94 -2.27
C ASN A 86 6.10 21.97 -3.38
N LYS A 87 6.73 23.10 -3.04
CA LYS A 87 7.04 24.16 -4.01
C LYS A 87 8.06 23.71 -5.07
N ASP A 88 8.98 22.80 -4.68
CA ASP A 88 10.01 22.30 -5.57
C ASP A 88 9.45 21.32 -6.60
N TYR A 89 8.32 20.67 -6.28
CA TYR A 89 7.68 19.66 -7.12
C TYR A 89 6.18 19.93 -7.19
N PRO A 90 5.69 20.61 -8.23
CA PRO A 90 4.27 20.91 -8.39
C PRO A 90 3.40 19.67 -8.66
N GLN A 91 4.04 18.55 -9.06
CA GLN A 91 3.38 17.26 -9.29
C GLN A 91 3.29 16.46 -7.97
N PRO A 92 2.32 15.54 -7.87
CA PRO A 92 2.27 14.63 -6.73
C PRO A 92 3.50 13.72 -6.71
N ALA A 93 3.98 13.39 -5.52
CA ALA A 93 5.22 12.64 -5.38
C ALA A 93 5.17 11.68 -4.18
N ILE A 94 5.99 10.64 -4.23
CA ILE A 94 6.39 9.85 -3.06
C ILE A 94 7.86 10.16 -2.78
N ALA A 95 8.13 10.74 -1.62
CA ALA A 95 9.48 10.94 -1.12
C ALA A 95 9.87 9.79 -0.21
N TYR A 96 11.02 9.17 -0.44
CA TYR A 96 11.59 8.14 0.43
C TYR A 96 12.84 8.68 1.12
N ASN A 97 13.01 8.34 2.40
CA ASN A 97 14.16 8.82 3.17
C ASN A 97 15.42 8.05 2.81
N GLN A 98 16.30 8.69 2.06
CA GLN A 98 17.53 8.09 1.57
C GLN A 98 18.44 7.56 2.70
N THR A 99 18.43 8.22 3.85
CA THR A 99 19.30 7.84 4.98
C THR A 99 18.87 6.53 5.64
N LEU A 100 17.57 6.17 5.53
CA LEU A 100 17.01 4.98 6.18
C LEU A 100 16.98 3.73 5.26
N ILE A 101 17.33 3.87 3.96
CA ILE A 101 17.27 2.71 3.04
C ILE A 101 18.25 1.62 3.48
N LYS A 102 19.42 1.99 3.98
CA LYS A 102 20.48 1.03 4.35
C LYS A 102 20.09 0.17 5.55
N ASP A 103 19.31 0.73 6.47
CA ASP A 103 18.98 0.12 7.75
C ASP A 103 17.70 -0.74 7.70
N LYS A 104 17.02 -0.77 6.56
CA LYS A 104 15.77 -1.52 6.38
C LYS A 104 15.95 -2.66 5.39
N ASP A 105 15.31 -3.79 5.63
CA ASP A 105 15.20 -4.87 4.65
C ASP A 105 14.27 -4.48 3.48
N ASP A 106 14.32 -5.26 2.39
CA ASP A 106 13.53 -4.99 1.19
C ASP A 106 12.02 -5.12 1.44
N ALA A 107 11.61 -6.02 2.33
CA ALA A 107 10.21 -6.19 2.68
C ALA A 107 9.68 -4.94 3.38
N SER A 108 10.40 -4.40 4.34
CA SER A 108 10.05 -3.16 5.05
C SER A 108 9.99 -1.95 4.12
N ILE A 109 10.89 -1.88 3.14
CA ILE A 109 10.88 -0.80 2.13
C ILE A 109 9.63 -0.94 1.25
N ALA A 110 9.36 -2.13 0.72
CA ALA A 110 8.22 -2.39 -0.14
C ALA A 110 6.89 -2.15 0.58
N GLN A 111 6.77 -2.60 1.83
CA GLN A 111 5.62 -2.37 2.68
C GLN A 111 5.34 -0.87 2.87
N THR A 112 6.38 -0.08 3.19
CA THR A 112 6.26 1.38 3.31
C THR A 112 5.84 2.03 1.98
N LEU A 113 6.41 1.60 0.86
CA LEU A 113 6.03 2.12 -0.46
C LEU A 113 4.59 1.79 -0.83
N ALA A 114 4.12 0.57 -0.56
CA ALA A 114 2.73 0.18 -0.78
C ALA A 114 1.75 1.05 0.03
N HIS A 115 2.10 1.37 1.28
CA HIS A 115 1.37 2.29 2.14
C HIS A 115 1.26 3.69 1.50
N GLU A 116 2.34 4.29 1.05
CA GLU A 116 2.34 5.62 0.43
C GLU A 116 1.64 5.63 -0.94
N LEU A 117 1.79 4.58 -1.74
CA LEU A 117 1.05 4.41 -2.99
C LEU A 117 -0.46 4.33 -2.74
N ARG A 118 -0.89 3.68 -1.66
CA ARG A 118 -2.31 3.64 -1.27
C ARG A 118 -2.82 5.02 -0.92
N HIS A 119 -2.06 5.84 -0.19
CA HIS A 119 -2.42 7.23 0.07
C HIS A 119 -2.59 8.04 -1.22
N ALA A 120 -1.69 7.86 -2.19
CA ALA A 120 -1.79 8.51 -3.48
C ALA A 120 -3.07 8.12 -4.23
N LEU A 121 -3.42 6.83 -4.26
CA LEU A 121 -4.63 6.33 -4.88
C LEU A 121 -5.90 6.86 -4.20
N ASP A 122 -5.95 6.84 -2.88
CA ASP A 122 -7.09 7.35 -2.12
C ASP A 122 -7.26 8.86 -2.35
N THR A 123 -6.17 9.62 -2.39
CA THR A 123 -6.20 11.06 -2.71
C THR A 123 -6.77 11.30 -4.11
N HIS A 124 -6.37 10.51 -5.10
CA HIS A 124 -6.89 10.61 -6.45
C HIS A 124 -8.41 10.32 -6.50
N LYS A 125 -8.86 9.21 -5.90
CA LYS A 125 -10.28 8.83 -5.84
C LYS A 125 -11.14 9.91 -5.17
N ILE A 126 -10.62 10.56 -4.14
CA ILE A 126 -11.32 11.64 -3.44
C ILE A 126 -11.34 12.90 -4.29
N SER A 127 -10.24 13.24 -4.97
CA SER A 127 -10.19 14.42 -5.83
C SER A 127 -11.22 14.34 -6.97
N GLN A 128 -11.44 13.16 -7.51
CA GLN A 128 -12.48 12.93 -8.52
C GLN A 128 -13.91 13.13 -7.98
N LYS A 129 -14.18 12.67 -6.75
CA LYS A 129 -15.51 12.76 -6.13
C LYS A 129 -15.80 14.14 -5.52
N SER A 130 -14.78 14.82 -5.05
CA SER A 130 -14.89 16.09 -4.33
C SER A 130 -13.68 17.00 -4.58
N PRO A 131 -13.58 17.64 -5.76
CA PRO A 131 -12.43 18.46 -6.13
C PRO A 131 -12.12 19.60 -5.12
N LYS A 132 -13.15 20.11 -4.44
CA LYS A 132 -12.98 21.20 -3.43
C LYS A 132 -12.23 20.73 -2.17
N LEU A 133 -12.26 19.43 -1.84
CA LEU A 133 -11.57 18.90 -0.65
C LEU A 133 -10.06 18.81 -0.85
N THR A 134 -9.61 18.65 -2.09
CA THR A 134 -8.20 18.51 -2.44
C THR A 134 -7.53 19.81 -2.85
N SER A 135 -8.31 20.89 -3.06
CA SER A 135 -7.79 22.22 -3.45
C SER A 135 -7.12 22.98 -2.31
N LYS A 136 -7.35 22.59 -1.05
CA LYS A 136 -6.67 23.19 0.10
C LYS A 136 -5.39 22.42 0.41
N PRO A 137 -4.20 23.07 0.42
CA PRO A 137 -2.96 22.44 0.86
C PRO A 137 -3.16 21.78 2.23
N GLY A 138 -2.94 20.47 2.33
CA GLY A 138 -3.13 19.73 3.58
C GLY A 138 -4.57 19.40 3.96
N GLY A 139 -5.58 19.76 3.17
CA GLY A 139 -6.99 19.65 3.55
C GLY A 139 -7.52 18.25 3.84
N TYR A 140 -6.82 17.19 3.41
CA TYR A 140 -7.22 15.80 3.66
C TYR A 140 -6.34 15.07 4.69
N TYR A 141 -5.07 15.47 4.83
CA TYR A 141 -4.12 14.80 5.74
C TYR A 141 -4.06 15.41 7.14
N HIS A 142 -4.59 16.62 7.32
CA HIS A 142 -4.68 17.26 8.62
C HIS A 142 -6.10 17.21 9.20
N SER A 143 -6.70 16.03 9.29
CA SER A 143 -7.63 15.82 10.40
C SER A 143 -6.74 15.77 11.65
N ARG A 144 -6.80 16.87 12.39
CA ARG A 144 -6.04 17.11 13.63
C ARG A 144 -5.78 15.81 14.38
N GLU A 145 -4.56 15.60 14.86
CA GLU A 145 -4.13 14.57 15.82
C GLU A 145 -4.96 14.52 17.13
N THR A 146 -6.14 15.12 17.15
CA THR A 146 -7.03 15.20 18.32
C THR A 146 -7.97 14.00 18.46
N SER A 147 -8.07 13.12 17.48
CA SER A 147 -8.79 11.85 17.65
C SER A 147 -7.82 10.68 17.66
N LYS A 148 -7.91 9.82 18.68
CA LYS A 148 -7.22 8.52 18.76
C LYS A 148 -7.63 7.56 17.62
N LEU A 149 -8.49 8.00 16.71
CA LEU A 149 -9.01 7.23 15.60
C LEU A 149 -8.23 7.59 14.32
N LEU A 150 -7.76 6.56 13.63
CA LEU A 150 -7.11 6.70 12.34
C LEU A 150 -8.10 7.24 11.30
N SER A 151 -7.60 8.06 10.36
CA SER A 151 -8.40 8.45 9.19
C SER A 151 -8.72 7.24 8.31
N PRO A 152 -9.82 7.25 7.53
CA PRO A 152 -10.12 6.17 6.58
C PRO A 152 -8.98 5.87 5.61
N SER A 153 -8.26 6.90 5.14
CA SER A 153 -7.11 6.72 4.26
C SER A 153 -5.94 6.04 4.97
N GLU A 154 -5.68 6.38 6.23
CA GLU A 154 -4.66 5.72 7.04
C GLU A 154 -5.01 4.26 7.33
N ILE A 155 -6.29 3.96 7.61
CA ILE A 155 -6.76 2.58 7.76
C ILE A 155 -6.54 1.79 6.47
N ASN A 156 -6.89 2.36 5.32
CA ASN A 156 -6.68 1.71 4.02
C ASN A 156 -5.21 1.43 3.74
N ALA A 157 -4.33 2.39 4.00
CA ALA A 157 -2.90 2.24 3.79
C ALA A 157 -2.29 1.15 4.69
N ARG A 158 -2.68 1.11 5.96
CA ARG A 158 -2.25 0.06 6.90
C ARG A 158 -2.81 -1.32 6.55
N ILE A 159 -4.02 -1.41 5.99
CA ILE A 159 -4.56 -2.68 5.48
C ILE A 159 -3.69 -3.21 4.34
N VAL A 160 -3.28 -2.38 3.37
CA VAL A 160 -2.37 -2.79 2.29
C VAL A 160 -1.01 -3.24 2.83
N GLU A 161 -0.52 -2.59 3.86
CA GLU A 161 0.70 -2.97 4.58
C GLU A 161 0.59 -4.38 5.19
N ILE A 162 -0.52 -4.68 5.88
CA ILE A 162 -0.78 -6.00 6.46
C ILE A 162 -0.97 -7.06 5.36
N GLN A 163 -1.69 -6.75 4.30
CA GLN A 163 -1.85 -7.65 3.15
C GLN A 163 -0.49 -8.07 2.58
N TYR A 164 0.42 -7.11 2.38
CA TYR A 164 1.76 -7.38 1.88
C TYR A 164 2.54 -8.31 2.82
N ARG A 165 2.54 -8.00 4.11
CA ARG A 165 3.27 -8.75 5.12
C ARG A 165 2.75 -10.19 5.22
N VAL A 166 1.45 -10.35 5.48
CA VAL A 166 0.85 -11.66 5.72
C VAL A 166 0.88 -12.53 4.46
N SER A 167 0.66 -11.97 3.26
CA SER A 167 0.74 -12.78 2.04
C SER A 167 2.13 -13.36 1.81
N ARG A 168 3.19 -12.65 2.15
CA ARG A 168 4.55 -13.19 2.07
C ARG A 168 4.82 -14.27 3.09
N GLU A 169 4.45 -14.03 4.36
CA GLU A 169 4.61 -15.02 5.43
C GLU A 169 3.92 -16.34 5.06
N ILE A 170 2.72 -16.27 4.45
CA ILE A 170 1.99 -17.46 4.01
C ILE A 170 2.64 -18.13 2.81
N GLN A 171 3.13 -17.37 1.84
CA GLN A 171 3.84 -17.93 0.70
C GLN A 171 5.09 -18.68 1.15
N ASP A 172 5.83 -18.15 2.13
CA ASP A 172 6.99 -18.82 2.70
C ASP A 172 6.57 -20.12 3.44
N ILE A 173 5.48 -20.11 4.22
CA ILE A 173 4.94 -21.30 4.91
C ILE A 173 4.53 -22.39 3.89
N LEU A 174 3.77 -22.02 2.86
CA LEU A 174 3.31 -22.99 1.84
C LEU A 174 4.45 -23.49 0.95
N ALA A 175 5.53 -22.73 0.80
CA ALA A 175 6.73 -23.18 0.11
C ALA A 175 7.52 -24.23 0.93
N ASP A 176 7.51 -24.08 2.26
CA ASP A 176 8.17 -25.02 3.18
C ASP A 176 7.32 -26.29 3.42
N ASP A 177 6.00 -26.23 3.24
CA ASP A 177 5.06 -27.36 3.37
C ASP A 177 4.13 -27.44 2.14
N PRO A 178 4.61 -28.00 1.01
CA PRO A 178 3.86 -28.04 -0.25
C PRO A 178 2.59 -28.89 -0.24
N ASP A 179 2.42 -29.78 0.74
CA ASP A 179 1.24 -30.63 0.90
C ASP A 179 0.09 -29.91 1.63
N SER A 180 0.40 -28.79 2.26
CA SER A 180 -0.58 -27.97 2.98
C SER A 180 -1.26 -26.94 2.08
N THR A 181 -2.47 -26.55 2.46
CA THR A 181 -3.27 -25.54 1.77
C THR A 181 -3.50 -24.32 2.66
N LEU A 182 -3.89 -23.22 2.05
CA LEU A 182 -4.29 -22.01 2.80
C LEU A 182 -5.40 -22.31 3.84
N GLN A 183 -6.27 -23.27 3.55
CA GLN A 183 -7.37 -23.65 4.43
C GLN A 183 -6.88 -24.29 5.73
N ASP A 184 -5.77 -25.01 5.70
CA ASP A 184 -5.20 -25.68 6.88
C ASP A 184 -4.71 -24.70 7.92
N TYR A 185 -4.31 -23.49 7.49
CA TYR A 185 -3.82 -22.39 8.34
C TYR A 185 -4.84 -21.26 8.58
N GLU A 186 -6.11 -21.42 8.16
CA GLU A 186 -7.09 -20.32 8.14
C GLU A 186 -7.28 -19.64 9.49
N ASP A 187 -7.43 -20.42 10.56
CA ASP A 187 -7.70 -19.88 11.90
C ASP A 187 -6.46 -19.18 12.49
N GLU A 188 -5.28 -19.71 12.27
CA GLU A 188 -4.00 -19.13 12.71
C GLU A 188 -3.74 -17.80 11.99
N ILE A 189 -3.93 -17.77 10.67
CA ILE A 189 -3.78 -16.57 9.87
C ILE A 189 -4.78 -15.50 10.31
N LYS A 190 -6.04 -15.85 10.54
CA LYS A 190 -7.05 -14.91 11.01
C LYS A 190 -6.73 -14.38 12.41
N ALA A 191 -6.17 -15.20 13.29
CA ALA A 191 -5.72 -14.76 14.61
C ALA A 191 -4.56 -13.77 14.47
N HIS A 192 -3.57 -14.07 13.63
CA HIS A 192 -2.44 -13.20 13.36
C HIS A 192 -2.87 -11.84 12.75
N ILE A 193 -3.81 -11.84 11.80
CA ILE A 193 -4.36 -10.60 11.24
C ILE A 193 -5.02 -9.74 12.34
N ARG A 194 -5.76 -10.34 13.27
CA ARG A 194 -6.38 -9.60 14.39
C ARG A 194 -5.35 -8.99 15.32
N GLU A 195 -4.26 -9.70 15.58
CA GLU A 195 -3.13 -9.18 16.35
C GLU A 195 -2.49 -7.98 15.67
N LEU A 196 -2.20 -8.07 14.36
CA LEU A 196 -1.67 -6.97 13.57
C LEU A 196 -2.60 -5.76 13.56
N PHE A 197 -3.92 -5.98 13.44
CA PHE A 197 -4.90 -4.91 13.53
C PHE A 197 -4.85 -4.21 14.88
N SER A 198 -4.74 -4.96 15.98
CA SER A 198 -4.59 -4.41 17.34
C SER A 198 -3.34 -3.56 17.45
N ASN A 199 -2.19 -4.10 17.02
CA ASN A 199 -0.89 -3.43 17.09
C ASN A 199 -0.85 -2.14 16.25
N MET A 200 -1.58 -2.09 15.14
CA MET A 200 -1.66 -0.92 14.25
C MET A 200 -2.89 -0.05 14.52
N SER A 201 -3.64 -0.30 15.58
CA SER A 201 -4.87 0.43 15.95
C SER A 201 -5.93 0.45 14.83
N ILE A 202 -6.03 -0.63 14.05
CA ILE A 202 -7.04 -0.80 13.01
C ILE A 202 -8.28 -1.44 13.62
N PRO A 203 -9.50 -0.92 13.36
CA PRO A 203 -10.71 -1.59 13.80
C PRO A 203 -10.86 -2.98 13.17
N ALA A 204 -10.92 -4.04 14.00
CA ALA A 204 -11.07 -5.43 13.57
C ALA A 204 -12.53 -5.74 13.12
N THR A 205 -13.08 -4.93 12.22
CA THR A 205 -14.40 -5.15 11.66
C THR A 205 -14.40 -6.34 10.70
N ASN A 206 -15.54 -7.02 10.56
CA ASN A 206 -15.69 -8.11 9.60
C ASN A 206 -15.30 -7.68 8.17
N ARG A 207 -15.58 -6.42 7.80
CA ARG A 207 -15.20 -5.85 6.50
C ARG A 207 -13.68 -5.80 6.32
N ASN A 208 -12.95 -5.28 7.31
CA ASN A 208 -11.49 -5.14 7.22
C ASN A 208 -10.79 -6.51 7.25
N LEU A 209 -11.24 -7.42 8.14
CA LEU A 209 -10.73 -8.79 8.19
C LEU A 209 -10.98 -9.54 6.88
N SER A 210 -12.21 -9.46 6.33
CA SER A 210 -12.56 -10.09 5.06
C SER A 210 -11.75 -9.52 3.89
N ARG A 211 -11.41 -8.23 3.91
CA ARG A 211 -10.59 -7.60 2.86
C ARG A 211 -9.18 -8.18 2.85
N VAL A 212 -8.54 -8.31 4.03
CA VAL A 212 -7.20 -8.90 4.13
C VAL A 212 -7.24 -10.37 3.74
N TRP A 213 -8.15 -11.15 4.29
CA TRP A 213 -8.28 -12.57 3.99
C TRP A 213 -8.47 -12.87 2.49
N LYS A 214 -9.40 -12.16 1.84
CA LYS A 214 -9.65 -12.33 0.42
C LYS A 214 -8.44 -11.96 -0.45
N TYR A 215 -7.69 -10.94 -0.04
CA TYR A 215 -6.46 -10.58 -0.72
C TYR A 215 -5.43 -11.71 -0.65
N ILE A 216 -5.25 -12.30 0.53
CA ILE A 216 -4.33 -13.41 0.75
C ILE A 216 -4.73 -14.61 -0.13
N ALA A 217 -6.00 -15.00 -0.11
CA ALA A 217 -6.51 -16.08 -0.94
C ALA A 217 -6.22 -15.83 -2.43
N TYR A 218 -6.49 -14.61 -2.92
CA TYR A 218 -6.18 -14.22 -4.29
C TYR A 218 -4.67 -14.29 -4.58
N SER A 219 -3.82 -13.81 -3.67
CA SER A 219 -2.36 -13.81 -3.84
C SER A 219 -1.78 -15.22 -3.92
N VAL A 220 -2.29 -16.16 -3.13
CA VAL A 220 -1.88 -17.57 -3.16
C VAL A 220 -2.31 -18.24 -4.46
N GLU A 221 -3.54 -18.00 -4.95
CA GLU A 221 -4.00 -18.52 -6.24
C GLU A 221 -3.11 -18.09 -7.42
N GLN A 222 -2.61 -16.83 -7.40
CA GLN A 222 -1.75 -16.31 -8.48
C GLN A 222 -0.33 -16.91 -8.47
N THR A 223 0.14 -17.44 -7.34
CA THR A 223 1.47 -18.08 -7.25
C THR A 223 1.46 -19.57 -7.54
N SER A 224 0.28 -20.18 -7.58
CA SER A 224 0.10 -21.62 -7.86
C SER A 224 -0.01 -21.96 -9.35
N ILE A 225 0.13 -20.97 -10.24
CA ILE A 225 0.14 -21.10 -11.71
C ILE A 225 1.57 -20.92 -12.24
#